data_c04a74aaca7f1c08fb20446c0a8053bc
#
_entry.id   c04a74aaca7f1c08fb20446c0a8053bc
#
_cell.length_a   1.000
_cell.length_b   1.000
_cell.length_c   1.000
_cell.angle_alpha   90.00
_cell.angle_beta   90.00
_cell.angle_gamma   90.00
#
_symmetry.space_group_name_H-M   'P 1'
#
loop_
_entity.id
_entity.type
_entity.pdbx_description
1 polymer ?
#
loop_
_entity_poly.entity_id
_entity_poly.type
_entity_poly.pdbx_seq_one_letter_code
_entity_poly.pdbx_strand_id
1 'polypeptide(L)'
;MRRRIDRRNCLIAEIQFCLVKTTAAVGCEKLPGNKKNSGRGQRDLKTTVKSARGKTVSQVKWLQRQLNDPYVKRAKAEGFRGRAAYKIMELDDKFNFLKPGLRVIDLGCAPGGWCQVVSSRVNVLGNQKDKDIGQVIGIDLQEVEPITGVQLHQLDFLSNDADIKIKEILGGKASVVISDMAAPSSGHKKTDHLRIMALCEAAAFFAFDVLELDGTFVAKVLAGGAEGELQKILKNRFRKVLHFKPPSSRSDSSEKFVVALGYRASGEN
;
A
#
# COMPACT_ATOMS: atom_id res chain seq x y z
N MET A 1 24.88 27.00 11.28
CA MET A 1 23.62 26.35 11.71
C MET A 1 23.59 24.95 11.11
N ARG A 2 24.01 23.92 11.84
CA ARG A 2 24.09 22.51 11.35
C ARG A 2 22.72 21.87 11.53
N ARG A 3 22.03 21.54 10.44
CA ARG A 3 20.75 20.78 10.47
C ARG A 3 21.03 19.37 11.01
N ARG A 4 20.40 19.03 12.12
CA ARG A 4 20.36 17.64 12.63
C ARG A 4 19.53 16.80 11.63
N ILE A 5 20.20 15.97 10.88
CA ILE A 5 19.55 14.92 10.06
C ILE A 5 18.86 13.96 11.03
N ASP A 6 17.56 13.78 10.87
CA ASP A 6 16.78 12.89 11.72
C ASP A 6 17.22 11.43 11.46
N ARG A 7 17.94 10.88 12.43
CA ARG A 7 18.49 9.51 12.37
C ARG A 7 17.45 8.40 12.16
N ARG A 8 16.16 8.72 12.24
CA ARG A 8 15.07 7.77 12.01
C ARG A 8 14.84 7.47 10.54
N ASN A 9 15.01 8.45 9.67
CA ASN A 9 14.89 8.27 8.22
C ASN A 9 16.08 7.50 7.63
N CYS A 10 17.27 7.67 8.22
CA CYS A 10 18.48 6.94 7.80
C CYS A 10 18.37 5.42 8.05
N LEU A 11 17.70 5.00 9.13
CA LEU A 11 17.57 3.58 9.48
C LEU A 11 16.64 2.80 8.53
N ILE A 12 15.60 3.45 8.03
CA ILE A 12 14.68 2.85 7.04
C ILE A 12 15.39 2.70 5.70
N ALA A 13 16.18 3.70 5.29
CA ALA A 13 16.99 3.67 4.07
C ALA A 13 18.10 2.61 4.14
N GLU A 14 18.78 2.46 5.28
CA GLU A 14 19.83 1.44 5.46
C GLU A 14 19.29 0.01 5.42
N ILE A 15 18.06 -0.22 5.92
CA ILE A 15 17.44 -1.55 5.87
C ILE A 15 17.00 -1.89 4.44
N GLN A 16 16.50 -0.92 3.68
CA GLN A 16 16.21 -1.09 2.25
C GLN A 16 17.50 -1.34 1.44
N PHE A 17 18.58 -0.62 1.72
CA PHE A 17 19.87 -0.75 1.02
C PHE A 17 20.55 -2.11 1.27
N CYS A 18 20.39 -2.69 2.46
CA CYS A 18 20.91 -4.03 2.77
C CYS A 18 20.10 -5.15 2.09
N LEU A 19 18.83 -4.90 1.73
CA LEU A 19 17.97 -5.84 1.01
C LEU A 19 18.24 -5.85 -0.51
N VAL A 20 18.72 -4.75 -1.09
CA VAL A 20 18.92 -4.58 -2.53
C VAL A 20 20.30 -5.09 -3.01
N LYS A 21 21.34 -5.11 -2.17
CA LYS A 21 22.71 -5.50 -2.58
C LYS A 21 22.95 -7.01 -2.78
N THR A 22 21.93 -7.86 -2.61
CA THR A 22 22.09 -9.32 -2.74
C THR A 22 21.53 -9.92 -4.06
N THR A 23 21.19 -9.11 -5.05
CA THR A 23 20.58 -9.58 -6.32
C THR A 23 21.43 -9.38 -7.57
N ALA A 24 22.75 -9.40 -7.47
CA ALA A 24 23.60 -9.53 -8.66
C ALA A 24 24.31 -10.89 -8.63
N ALA A 25 24.03 -11.70 -9.66
CA ALA A 25 24.63 -12.99 -10.02
C ALA A 25 24.04 -14.26 -9.36
N VAL A 26 23.01 -14.86 -9.97
CA VAL A 26 22.90 -16.32 -10.02
C VAL A 26 22.39 -16.73 -11.41
N GLY A 27 23.21 -17.55 -12.08
CA GLY A 27 22.92 -18.16 -13.36
C GLY A 27 21.78 -19.20 -13.27
N CYS A 28 21.19 -19.43 -14.42
CA CYS A 28 20.12 -20.40 -14.64
C CYS A 28 20.61 -21.84 -14.36
N GLU A 29 20.23 -22.41 -13.22
CA GLU A 29 20.39 -23.85 -12.95
C GLU A 29 19.03 -24.50 -12.69
N LYS A 30 18.89 -25.71 -13.28
CA LYS A 30 17.69 -26.54 -13.33
C LYS A 30 17.15 -26.92 -11.95
N LEU A 31 15.83 -26.81 -11.77
CA LEU A 31 15.10 -27.26 -10.59
C LEU A 31 15.22 -28.78 -10.37
N PRO A 32 15.59 -29.26 -9.18
CA PRO A 32 15.49 -30.68 -8.85
C PRO A 32 14.09 -31.06 -8.39
N GLY A 33 13.70 -32.26 -8.77
CA GLY A 33 12.36 -32.80 -8.66
C GLY A 33 11.78 -32.91 -7.24
N ASN A 34 10.46 -32.89 -7.24
CA ASN A 34 9.53 -32.96 -6.15
C ASN A 34 9.72 -34.22 -5.26
N LYS A 35 10.30 -34.08 -4.07
CA LYS A 35 10.26 -35.10 -3.00
C LYS A 35 9.08 -34.81 -2.09
N LYS A 36 8.05 -35.67 -2.15
CA LYS A 36 6.98 -35.75 -1.15
C LYS A 36 7.57 -35.99 0.23
N ASN A 37 7.52 -35.01 1.12
CA ASN A 37 7.86 -35.18 2.53
C ASN A 37 6.56 -35.27 3.34
N SER A 38 6.39 -36.42 3.98
CA SER A 38 5.36 -36.75 4.95
C SER A 38 5.37 -35.80 6.15
N GLY A 39 4.17 -35.33 6.54
CA GLY A 39 3.93 -34.35 7.57
C GLY A 39 4.56 -34.68 8.92
N ARG A 40 5.38 -33.76 9.38
CA ARG A 40 5.51 -33.30 10.77
C ARG A 40 5.85 -31.83 10.67
N GLY A 41 5.02 -30.97 11.28
CA GLY A 41 5.09 -29.53 11.16
C GLY A 41 6.49 -28.98 11.33
N GLN A 42 7.06 -28.47 10.27
CA GLN A 42 8.28 -27.68 10.29
C GLN A 42 7.93 -26.38 11.03
N ARG A 43 8.21 -26.35 12.35
CA ARG A 43 8.18 -25.10 13.11
C ARG A 43 9.30 -24.24 12.51
N ASP A 44 8.93 -23.21 11.75
CA ASP A 44 9.88 -22.21 11.28
C ASP A 44 10.68 -21.70 12.47
N LEU A 45 11.99 -21.97 12.48
CA LEU A 45 12.90 -21.55 13.53
C LEU A 45 12.81 -20.03 13.67
N LYS A 46 12.41 -19.58 14.86
CA LYS A 46 12.26 -18.15 15.16
C LYS A 46 13.61 -17.46 15.03
N THR A 47 13.71 -16.58 14.04
CA THR A 47 14.90 -15.78 13.80
C THR A 47 14.98 -14.66 14.83
N THR A 48 16.12 -14.56 15.54
CA THR A 48 16.38 -13.49 16.51
C THR A 48 17.24 -12.38 15.89
N VAL A 49 17.07 -11.15 16.39
CA VAL A 49 17.91 -10.02 15.98
C VAL A 49 19.32 -10.23 16.51
N LYS A 50 20.31 -10.39 15.62
CA LYS A 50 21.71 -10.69 15.97
C LYS A 50 22.42 -9.56 16.72
N SER A 51 22.03 -8.29 16.52
CA SER A 51 22.60 -7.15 17.22
C SER A 51 21.53 -6.10 17.54
N ALA A 52 21.40 -5.79 18.83
CA ALA A 52 20.53 -4.74 19.35
C ALA A 52 21.28 -3.42 19.62
N ARG A 53 22.62 -3.38 19.38
CA ARG A 53 23.47 -2.23 19.69
C ARG A 53 22.99 -0.99 18.93
N GLY A 54 22.73 0.11 19.63
CA GLY A 54 22.25 1.39 19.07
C GLY A 54 20.77 1.42 18.69
N LYS A 55 19.99 0.38 19.00
CA LYS A 55 18.56 0.30 18.71
C LYS A 55 17.71 0.41 19.97
N THR A 56 16.56 1.09 19.87
CA THR A 56 15.58 1.12 20.95
C THR A 56 14.87 -0.25 21.08
N VAL A 57 14.29 -0.53 22.24
CA VAL A 57 13.51 -1.77 22.48
C VAL A 57 12.37 -1.91 21.46
N SER A 58 11.74 -0.80 21.07
CA SER A 58 10.67 -0.78 20.05
C SER A 58 11.19 -1.18 18.68
N GLN A 59 12.35 -0.66 18.27
CA GLN A 59 13.00 -1.01 17.01
C GLN A 59 13.40 -2.49 16.96
N VAL A 60 13.95 -3.02 18.06
CA VAL A 60 14.30 -4.46 18.15
C VAL A 60 13.05 -5.33 18.03
N LYS A 61 11.98 -5.00 18.74
CA LYS A 61 10.69 -5.70 18.63
C LYS A 61 10.11 -5.65 17.22
N TRP A 62 10.22 -4.51 16.54
CA TRP A 62 9.77 -4.33 15.17
C TRP A 62 10.58 -5.21 14.21
N LEU A 63 11.93 -5.18 14.28
CA LEU A 63 12.81 -6.02 13.49
C LEU A 63 12.53 -7.51 13.72
N GLN A 64 12.36 -7.92 14.98
CA GLN A 64 12.02 -9.30 15.31
C GLN A 64 10.73 -9.76 14.65
N ARG A 65 9.69 -8.90 14.63
CA ARG A 65 8.44 -9.16 13.93
C ARG A 65 8.63 -9.27 12.42
N GLN A 66 9.41 -8.37 11.81
CA GLN A 66 9.70 -8.40 10.38
C GLN A 66 10.42 -9.69 9.95
N LEU A 67 11.44 -10.10 10.70
CA LEU A 67 12.23 -11.32 10.41
C LEU A 67 11.40 -12.60 10.48
N ASN A 68 10.33 -12.62 11.29
CA ASN A 68 9.50 -13.80 11.52
C ASN A 68 8.13 -13.72 10.81
N ASP A 69 7.88 -12.69 10.03
CA ASP A 69 6.64 -12.50 9.31
C ASP A 69 6.66 -13.32 8.00
N PRO A 70 5.76 -14.30 7.82
CA PRO A 70 5.73 -15.15 6.64
C PRO A 70 5.47 -14.35 5.36
N TYR A 71 4.65 -13.28 5.43
CA TYR A 71 4.38 -12.41 4.29
C TYR A 71 5.60 -11.59 3.87
N VAL A 72 6.50 -11.25 4.81
CA VAL A 72 7.76 -10.57 4.47
C VAL A 72 8.69 -11.51 3.71
N LYS A 73 8.82 -12.76 4.17
CA LYS A 73 9.61 -13.79 3.49
C LYS A 73 9.07 -14.07 2.09
N ARG A 74 7.75 -14.24 1.99
CA ARG A 74 7.05 -14.50 0.75
C ARG A 74 7.17 -13.31 -0.24
N ALA A 75 6.97 -12.07 0.21
CA ALA A 75 7.14 -10.88 -0.60
C ALA A 75 8.53 -10.81 -1.23
N LYS A 76 9.57 -11.09 -0.43
CA LYS A 76 10.95 -11.13 -0.92
C LYS A 76 11.17 -12.23 -1.99
N ALA A 77 10.59 -13.41 -1.78
CA ALA A 77 10.71 -14.53 -2.73
C ALA A 77 9.97 -14.24 -4.06
N GLU A 78 8.84 -13.52 -4.00
CA GLU A 78 8.01 -13.16 -5.16
C GLU A 78 8.42 -11.82 -5.80
N GLY A 79 9.47 -11.13 -5.29
CA GLY A 79 9.95 -9.86 -5.85
C GLY A 79 9.12 -8.63 -5.49
N PHE A 80 8.22 -8.73 -4.50
CA PHE A 80 7.49 -7.57 -4.00
C PHE A 80 8.32 -6.75 -3.02
N ARG A 81 8.18 -5.43 -3.08
CA ARG A 81 8.89 -4.47 -2.22
C ARG A 81 8.46 -4.52 -0.76
N GLY A 82 7.34 -5.18 -0.45
CA GLY A 82 6.88 -5.36 0.91
C GLY A 82 5.63 -6.22 1.02
N ARG A 83 5.36 -6.65 2.25
CA ARG A 83 4.19 -7.46 2.59
C ARG A 83 2.85 -6.77 2.30
N ALA A 84 2.84 -5.43 2.18
CA ALA A 84 1.65 -4.66 1.87
C ALA A 84 1.05 -5.02 0.51
N ALA A 85 1.86 -5.55 -0.43
CA ALA A 85 1.40 -6.05 -1.71
C ALA A 85 0.26 -7.07 -1.59
N TYR A 86 0.29 -7.93 -0.56
CA TYR A 86 -0.78 -8.92 -0.35
C TYR A 86 -2.10 -8.32 0.10
N LYS A 87 -2.07 -7.17 0.79
CA LYS A 87 -3.31 -6.48 1.20
C LYS A 87 -4.13 -6.07 -0.01
N ILE A 88 -3.50 -5.42 -1.01
CA ILE A 88 -4.20 -4.98 -2.22
C ILE A 88 -4.61 -6.17 -3.10
N MET A 89 -3.81 -7.25 -3.15
CA MET A 89 -4.21 -8.48 -3.82
C MET A 89 -5.49 -9.06 -3.22
N GLU A 90 -5.52 -9.25 -1.89
CA GLU A 90 -6.66 -9.82 -1.17
C GLU A 90 -7.90 -8.93 -1.22
N LEU A 91 -7.71 -7.60 -1.26
CA LEU A 91 -8.79 -6.64 -1.50
C LEU A 91 -9.38 -6.80 -2.90
N ASP A 92 -8.52 -6.84 -3.93
CA ASP A 92 -8.97 -6.97 -5.31
C ASP A 92 -9.54 -8.36 -5.60
N ASP A 93 -8.94 -9.44 -5.09
CA ASP A 93 -9.46 -10.80 -5.22
C ASP A 93 -10.89 -10.92 -4.65
N LYS A 94 -11.20 -10.15 -3.59
CA LYS A 94 -12.53 -10.14 -2.98
C LYS A 94 -13.54 -9.24 -3.67
N PHE A 95 -13.12 -8.06 -4.11
CA PHE A 95 -14.03 -7.02 -4.59
C PHE A 95 -13.95 -6.79 -6.10
N ASN A 96 -12.89 -7.29 -6.76
CA ASN A 96 -12.69 -7.29 -8.22
C ASN A 96 -12.81 -5.89 -8.86
N PHE A 97 -12.10 -4.92 -8.27
CA PHE A 97 -12.16 -3.52 -8.70
C PHE A 97 -10.98 -3.09 -9.58
N LEU A 98 -9.93 -3.90 -9.70
CA LEU A 98 -8.81 -3.66 -10.62
C LEU A 98 -9.00 -4.47 -11.90
N LYS A 99 -9.07 -3.78 -13.04
CA LYS A 99 -9.24 -4.39 -14.37
C LYS A 99 -8.31 -3.74 -15.38
N PRO A 100 -7.91 -4.44 -16.42
CA PRO A 100 -7.17 -3.86 -17.53
C PRO A 100 -7.83 -2.60 -18.07
N GLY A 101 -7.02 -1.61 -18.43
CA GLY A 101 -7.47 -0.32 -18.95
C GLY A 101 -7.80 0.74 -17.89
N LEU A 102 -7.91 0.40 -16.62
CA LEU A 102 -8.27 1.35 -15.58
C LEU A 102 -7.12 2.31 -15.25
N ARG A 103 -7.48 3.53 -14.85
CA ARG A 103 -6.58 4.59 -14.37
C ARG A 103 -6.62 4.64 -12.86
N VAL A 104 -5.50 4.34 -12.22
CA VAL A 104 -5.40 4.17 -10.77
C VAL A 104 -4.44 5.19 -10.16
N ILE A 105 -4.85 5.81 -9.05
CA ILE A 105 -4.01 6.65 -8.21
C ILE A 105 -3.75 5.91 -6.89
N ASP A 106 -2.47 5.76 -6.51
CA ASP A 106 -2.01 5.17 -5.25
C ASP A 106 -1.42 6.26 -4.35
N LEU A 107 -2.15 6.64 -3.30
CA LEU A 107 -1.75 7.65 -2.33
C LEU A 107 -1.03 6.99 -1.13
N GLY A 108 0.21 7.42 -0.88
CA GLY A 108 1.09 6.77 0.09
C GLY A 108 1.70 5.50 -0.45
N CYS A 109 2.20 5.57 -1.69
CA CYS A 109 2.62 4.38 -2.44
C CYS A 109 3.93 3.76 -1.97
N ALA A 110 4.78 4.46 -1.21
CA ALA A 110 6.07 3.94 -0.76
C ALA A 110 5.93 2.67 0.09
N PRO A 111 6.78 1.66 -0.14
CA PRO A 111 7.91 1.55 -1.06
C PRO A 111 7.53 1.10 -2.49
N GLY A 112 6.25 1.03 -2.87
CA GLY A 112 5.76 0.69 -4.20
C GLY A 112 5.15 -0.72 -4.31
N GLY A 113 4.92 -1.41 -3.20
CA GLY A 113 4.36 -2.77 -3.24
C GLY A 113 2.94 -2.82 -3.80
N TRP A 114 2.11 -1.81 -3.55
CA TRP A 114 0.78 -1.69 -4.13
C TRP A 114 0.86 -1.38 -5.62
N CYS A 115 1.67 -0.41 -6.00
CA CYS A 115 1.90 -0.07 -7.40
C CYS A 115 2.36 -1.27 -8.24
N GLN A 116 3.22 -2.18 -7.71
CA GLN A 116 3.63 -3.40 -8.41
C GLN A 116 2.44 -4.31 -8.75
N VAL A 117 1.54 -4.52 -7.79
CA VAL A 117 0.35 -5.36 -7.98
C VAL A 117 -0.63 -4.70 -8.95
N VAL A 118 -0.93 -3.42 -8.70
CA VAL A 118 -1.90 -2.66 -9.50
C VAL A 118 -1.46 -2.57 -10.94
N SER A 119 -0.18 -2.27 -11.23
CA SER A 119 0.34 -2.18 -12.60
C SER A 119 0.13 -3.46 -13.40
N SER A 120 0.29 -4.61 -12.77
CA SER A 120 0.00 -5.91 -13.40
C SER A 120 -1.50 -6.13 -13.64
N ARG A 121 -2.35 -5.79 -12.65
CA ARG A 121 -3.81 -5.99 -12.73
C ARG A 121 -4.47 -5.10 -13.78
N VAL A 122 -4.01 -3.85 -13.92
CA VAL A 122 -4.57 -2.92 -14.89
C VAL A 122 -3.87 -2.94 -16.25
N ASN A 123 -2.89 -3.86 -16.44
CA ASN A 123 -2.20 -4.09 -17.71
C ASN A 123 -1.36 -2.89 -18.21
N VAL A 124 -0.63 -2.22 -17.33
CA VAL A 124 0.16 -1.02 -17.69
C VAL A 124 1.18 -1.31 -18.80
N LEU A 125 1.78 -2.51 -18.83
CA LEU A 125 2.79 -2.91 -19.82
C LEU A 125 2.21 -3.54 -21.10
N GLY A 126 0.89 -3.66 -21.23
CA GLY A 126 0.26 -4.30 -22.38
C GLY A 126 0.54 -5.82 -22.53
N ASN A 127 0.99 -6.46 -21.45
CA ASN A 127 1.32 -7.90 -21.47
C ASN A 127 0.09 -8.80 -21.65
N GLN A 128 -1.08 -8.31 -21.29
CA GLN A 128 -2.36 -8.99 -21.52
C GLN A 128 -2.86 -8.59 -22.91
N LYS A 129 -2.55 -9.42 -23.91
CA LYS A 129 -2.99 -9.20 -25.29
C LYS A 129 -4.52 -9.06 -25.34
N ASP A 130 -4.99 -8.25 -26.27
CA ASP A 130 -6.42 -7.95 -26.49
C ASP A 130 -7.15 -7.28 -25.32
N LYS A 131 -6.41 -6.69 -24.36
CA LYS A 131 -6.97 -5.88 -23.28
C LYS A 131 -6.38 -4.48 -23.27
N ASP A 132 -7.18 -3.54 -22.82
CA ASP A 132 -6.78 -2.14 -22.72
C ASP A 132 -5.58 -1.94 -21.79
N ILE A 133 -4.77 -0.94 -22.11
CA ILE A 133 -3.62 -0.54 -21.31
C ILE A 133 -4.09 0.45 -20.25
N GLY A 134 -3.83 0.13 -19.00
CA GLY A 134 -4.14 1.00 -17.85
C GLY A 134 -3.03 2.00 -17.54
N GLN A 135 -3.31 2.85 -16.56
CA GLN A 135 -2.36 3.83 -16.03
C GLN A 135 -2.29 3.73 -14.51
N VAL A 136 -1.09 3.81 -13.95
CA VAL A 136 -0.87 3.87 -12.50
C VAL A 136 -0.01 5.07 -12.15
N ILE A 137 -0.51 5.89 -11.23
CA ILE A 137 0.17 7.06 -10.68
C ILE A 137 0.34 6.82 -9.18
N GLY A 138 1.58 6.78 -8.71
CA GLY A 138 1.92 6.64 -7.30
C GLY A 138 2.41 7.98 -6.73
N ILE A 139 1.87 8.37 -5.59
CA ILE A 139 2.20 9.61 -4.87
C ILE A 139 2.68 9.26 -3.47
N ASP A 140 3.84 9.79 -3.06
CA ASP A 140 4.35 9.64 -1.70
C ASP A 140 5.24 10.82 -1.29
N LEU A 141 5.38 11.05 0.02
CA LEU A 141 6.37 11.97 0.60
C LEU A 141 7.80 11.51 0.37
N GLN A 142 8.00 10.20 0.30
CA GLN A 142 9.30 9.57 0.10
C GLN A 142 9.52 9.31 -1.38
N GLU A 143 10.78 9.43 -1.80
CA GLU A 143 11.18 8.96 -3.11
C GLU A 143 10.97 7.44 -3.22
N VAL A 144 10.36 6.99 -4.30
CA VAL A 144 10.08 5.59 -4.57
C VAL A 144 10.92 5.14 -5.77
N GLU A 145 11.65 4.06 -5.61
CA GLU A 145 12.41 3.42 -6.68
C GLU A 145 11.52 3.20 -7.93
N PRO A 146 12.02 3.43 -9.15
CA PRO A 146 11.22 3.28 -10.36
C PRO A 146 10.57 1.90 -10.51
N ILE A 147 9.32 1.89 -10.96
CA ILE A 147 8.56 0.68 -11.32
C ILE A 147 8.19 0.82 -12.80
N THR A 148 8.53 -0.18 -13.60
CA THR A 148 8.30 -0.15 -15.05
C THR A 148 6.82 0.12 -15.37
N GLY A 149 6.57 1.17 -16.16
CA GLY A 149 5.23 1.57 -16.59
C GLY A 149 4.41 2.34 -15.53
N VAL A 150 4.92 2.57 -14.33
CA VAL A 150 4.25 3.34 -13.27
C VAL A 150 4.83 4.75 -13.20
N GLN A 151 3.98 5.75 -13.13
CA GLN A 151 4.36 7.14 -12.89
C GLN A 151 4.44 7.39 -11.39
N LEU A 152 5.65 7.65 -10.87
CA LEU A 152 5.91 7.86 -9.45
C LEU A 152 6.30 9.32 -9.21
N HIS A 153 5.62 9.96 -8.27
CA HIS A 153 5.84 11.37 -7.94
C HIS A 153 6.07 11.54 -6.44
N GLN A 154 7.20 12.18 -6.10
CA GLN A 154 7.46 12.60 -4.74
C GLN A 154 6.73 13.92 -4.48
N LEU A 155 5.64 13.85 -3.71
CA LEU A 155 4.77 14.98 -3.44
C LEU A 155 4.13 14.84 -2.06
N ASP A 156 4.07 15.95 -1.30
CA ASP A 156 3.24 16.02 -0.10
C ASP A 156 1.77 16.17 -0.51
N PHE A 157 1.01 15.10 -0.35
CA PHE A 157 -0.42 15.06 -0.66
C PHE A 157 -1.25 16.12 0.11
N LEU A 158 -0.79 16.55 1.28
CA LEU A 158 -1.46 17.57 2.10
C LEU A 158 -1.03 19.01 1.78
N SER A 159 -0.13 19.23 0.82
CA SER A 159 0.23 20.59 0.38
C SER A 159 -0.93 21.25 -0.36
N ASN A 160 -1.03 22.57 -0.25
CA ASN A 160 -2.17 23.35 -0.79
C ASN A 160 -2.40 23.20 -2.30
N ASP A 161 -1.40 22.79 -3.05
CA ASP A 161 -1.41 22.64 -4.52
C ASP A 161 -1.31 21.17 -4.97
N ALA A 162 -1.33 20.23 -4.05
CA ALA A 162 -1.17 18.80 -4.36
C ALA A 162 -2.27 18.28 -5.28
N ASP A 163 -3.51 18.62 -4.98
CA ASP A 163 -4.68 18.19 -5.75
C ASP A 163 -4.64 18.70 -7.20
N ILE A 164 -4.18 19.95 -7.42
CA ILE A 164 -4.02 20.54 -8.75
C ILE A 164 -2.96 19.77 -9.52
N LYS A 165 -1.77 19.59 -8.92
CA LYS A 165 -0.65 18.88 -9.56
C LYS A 165 -1.02 17.43 -9.91
N ILE A 166 -1.70 16.72 -9.00
CA ILE A 166 -2.10 15.34 -9.27
C ILE A 166 -3.15 15.27 -10.38
N LYS A 167 -4.10 16.22 -10.43
CA LYS A 167 -5.09 16.32 -11.51
C LYS A 167 -4.43 16.61 -12.87
N GLU A 168 -3.40 17.46 -12.91
CA GLU A 168 -2.60 17.72 -14.11
C GLU A 168 -1.87 16.47 -14.59
N ILE A 169 -1.18 15.75 -13.69
CA ILE A 169 -0.49 14.49 -13.98
C ILE A 169 -1.48 13.43 -14.49
N LEU A 170 -2.65 13.34 -13.86
CA LEU A 170 -3.70 12.40 -14.24
C LEU A 170 -4.24 12.70 -15.67
N GLY A 171 -4.38 13.96 -16.03
CA GLY A 171 -4.86 14.39 -17.35
C GLY A 171 -6.29 13.93 -17.67
N GLY A 172 -7.14 13.75 -16.64
CA GLY A 172 -8.52 13.29 -16.80
C GLY A 172 -9.12 12.77 -15.50
N LYS A 173 -10.03 11.77 -15.58
CA LYS A 173 -10.63 11.14 -14.42
C LYS A 173 -9.91 9.83 -14.05
N ALA A 174 -9.94 9.47 -12.78
CA ALA A 174 -9.46 8.20 -12.27
C ALA A 174 -10.60 7.18 -12.18
N SER A 175 -10.32 5.93 -12.51
CA SER A 175 -11.25 4.82 -12.28
C SER A 175 -11.20 4.33 -10.83
N VAL A 176 -10.00 4.39 -10.23
CA VAL A 176 -9.76 3.91 -8.87
C VAL A 176 -8.80 4.84 -8.14
N VAL A 177 -9.13 5.18 -6.89
CA VAL A 177 -8.22 5.83 -5.94
C VAL A 177 -8.00 4.89 -4.77
N ILE A 178 -6.76 4.54 -4.51
CA ILE A 178 -6.36 3.69 -3.39
C ILE A 178 -5.44 4.47 -2.44
N SER A 179 -5.48 4.16 -1.14
CA SER A 179 -4.64 4.82 -0.13
C SER A 179 -4.24 3.87 0.99
N ASP A 180 -2.92 3.66 1.15
CA ASP A 180 -2.33 3.03 2.35
C ASP A 180 -1.55 4.07 3.19
N MET A 181 -1.87 5.37 3.06
CA MET A 181 -1.23 6.44 3.82
C MET A 181 -1.28 6.17 5.31
N ALA A 182 -0.19 6.45 6.00
CA ALA A 182 -0.07 6.35 7.45
C ALA A 182 0.78 7.48 8.00
N ALA A 183 0.27 8.18 9.01
CA ALA A 183 1.07 9.09 9.78
C ALA A 183 2.10 8.33 10.64
N PRO A 184 3.30 8.87 10.86
CA PRO A 184 4.25 8.31 11.81
C PRO A 184 3.61 8.14 13.19
N SER A 185 3.81 6.97 13.82
CA SER A 185 3.23 6.68 15.13
C SER A 185 3.80 7.62 16.19
N SER A 186 2.91 8.28 16.93
CA SER A 186 3.26 9.13 18.08
C SER A 186 3.41 8.31 19.36
N GLY A 187 2.96 7.06 19.37
CA GLY A 187 2.85 6.19 20.54
C GLY A 187 1.54 6.38 21.33
N HIS A 188 0.73 7.39 20.99
CA HIS A 188 -0.60 7.62 21.56
C HIS A 188 -1.69 7.11 20.61
N LYS A 189 -2.33 6.00 20.96
CA LYS A 189 -3.32 5.33 20.10
C LYS A 189 -4.43 6.25 19.59
N LYS A 190 -4.95 7.15 20.44
CA LYS A 190 -6.01 8.11 20.05
C LYS A 190 -5.50 9.13 19.02
N THR A 191 -4.31 9.68 19.22
CA THR A 191 -3.70 10.64 18.30
C THR A 191 -3.37 9.99 16.97
N ASP A 192 -2.78 8.79 17.00
CA ASP A 192 -2.45 8.04 15.79
C ASP A 192 -3.72 7.67 15.00
N HIS A 193 -4.80 7.30 15.71
CA HIS A 193 -6.11 7.05 15.10
C HIS A 193 -6.66 8.29 14.39
N LEU A 194 -6.71 9.45 15.06
CA LEU A 194 -7.20 10.70 14.47
C LEU A 194 -6.38 11.13 13.25
N ARG A 195 -5.07 10.98 13.29
CA ARG A 195 -4.19 11.32 12.16
C ARG A 195 -4.47 10.43 10.93
N ILE A 196 -4.66 9.14 11.13
CA ILE A 196 -4.97 8.21 10.03
C ILE A 196 -6.37 8.49 9.48
N MET A 197 -7.35 8.80 10.35
CA MET A 197 -8.69 9.17 9.89
C MET A 197 -8.66 10.46 9.07
N ALA A 198 -7.92 11.48 9.50
CA ALA A 198 -7.77 12.72 8.73
C ALA A 198 -7.13 12.50 7.35
N LEU A 199 -6.11 11.61 7.25
CA LEU A 199 -5.53 11.22 5.96
C LEU A 199 -6.54 10.49 5.08
N CYS A 200 -7.35 9.61 5.65
CA CYS A 200 -8.38 8.89 4.92
C CYS A 200 -9.49 9.83 4.43
N GLU A 201 -9.91 10.79 5.25
CA GLU A 201 -10.88 11.82 4.87
C GLU A 201 -10.35 12.71 3.75
N ALA A 202 -9.10 13.18 3.85
CA ALA A 202 -8.46 13.96 2.80
C ALA A 202 -8.40 13.17 1.47
N ALA A 203 -8.04 11.88 1.54
CA ALA A 203 -8.03 11.00 0.37
C ALA A 203 -9.44 10.80 -0.21
N ALA A 204 -10.48 10.71 0.63
CA ALA A 204 -11.86 10.57 0.19
C ALA A 204 -12.35 11.84 -0.53
N PHE A 205 -12.09 13.03 0.01
CA PHE A 205 -12.45 14.28 -0.65
C PHE A 205 -11.75 14.45 -2.00
N PHE A 206 -10.45 14.15 -2.05
CA PHE A 206 -9.71 14.12 -3.31
C PHE A 206 -10.32 13.12 -4.31
N ALA A 207 -10.71 11.93 -3.84
CA ALA A 207 -11.34 10.93 -4.70
C ALA A 207 -12.67 11.43 -5.28
N PHE A 208 -13.48 12.20 -4.54
CA PHE A 208 -14.73 12.79 -5.07
C PHE A 208 -14.48 13.76 -6.22
N ASP A 209 -13.33 14.43 -6.22
CA ASP A 209 -12.97 15.39 -7.27
C ASP A 209 -12.44 14.72 -8.53
N VAL A 210 -11.77 13.58 -8.41
CA VAL A 210 -11.05 12.96 -9.53
C VAL A 210 -11.70 11.69 -10.09
N LEU A 211 -12.57 11.01 -9.31
CA LEU A 211 -13.19 9.76 -9.78
C LEU A 211 -14.16 10.01 -10.94
N GLU A 212 -14.17 9.09 -11.88
CA GLU A 212 -15.25 8.94 -12.84
C GLU A 212 -16.48 8.28 -12.20
N LEU A 213 -17.64 8.37 -12.86
CA LEU A 213 -18.84 7.64 -12.42
C LEU A 213 -18.55 6.14 -12.35
N ASP A 214 -19.13 5.46 -11.38
CA ASP A 214 -18.88 4.07 -11.06
C ASP A 214 -17.46 3.75 -10.54
N GLY A 215 -16.62 4.76 -10.36
CA GLY A 215 -15.27 4.62 -9.81
C GLY A 215 -15.24 4.03 -8.41
N THR A 216 -14.06 3.62 -7.97
CA THR A 216 -13.83 2.94 -6.70
C THR A 216 -12.86 3.72 -5.82
N PHE A 217 -13.15 3.79 -4.53
CA PHE A 217 -12.23 4.31 -3.50
C PHE A 217 -11.92 3.24 -2.45
N VAL A 218 -10.64 3.03 -2.19
CA VAL A 218 -10.15 2.10 -1.15
C VAL A 218 -9.15 2.82 -0.27
N ALA A 219 -9.37 2.82 1.05
CA ALA A 219 -8.42 3.46 1.96
C ALA A 219 -8.27 2.71 3.28
N LYS A 220 -7.06 2.80 3.84
CA LYS A 220 -6.78 2.30 5.17
C LYS A 220 -7.47 3.13 6.24
N VAL A 221 -8.13 2.45 7.17
CA VAL A 221 -8.72 3.00 8.38
C VAL A 221 -8.28 2.20 9.60
N LEU A 222 -8.39 2.79 10.78
CA LEU A 222 -8.18 2.06 12.04
C LEU A 222 -9.52 1.83 12.72
N ALA A 223 -9.78 0.62 13.18
CA ALA A 223 -10.93 0.33 14.02
C ALA A 223 -10.85 1.13 15.33
N GLY A 224 -11.90 1.88 15.71
CA GLY A 224 -11.85 2.67 16.93
C GLY A 224 -12.89 3.78 17.11
N GLY A 225 -13.93 3.86 16.27
CA GLY A 225 -15.11 4.70 16.53
C GLY A 225 -15.22 6.03 15.78
N ALA A 226 -14.14 6.62 15.25
CA ALA A 226 -14.23 7.83 14.41
C ALA A 226 -14.66 7.54 12.96
N GLU A 227 -14.95 6.28 12.64
CA GLU A 227 -15.29 5.83 11.29
C GLU A 227 -16.72 6.22 10.87
N GLY A 228 -17.60 6.56 11.82
CA GLY A 228 -19.01 6.79 11.56
C GLY A 228 -19.28 7.97 10.63
N GLU A 229 -18.56 9.09 10.78
CA GLU A 229 -18.72 10.27 9.94
C GLU A 229 -18.18 10.01 8.53
N LEU A 230 -16.99 9.46 8.41
CA LEU A 230 -16.44 9.07 7.10
C LEU A 230 -17.38 8.09 6.39
N GLN A 231 -17.91 7.10 7.09
CA GLN A 231 -18.83 6.13 6.52
C GLN A 231 -20.12 6.78 6.00
N LYS A 232 -20.67 7.78 6.72
CA LYS A 232 -21.82 8.55 6.25
C LYS A 232 -21.50 9.31 4.96
N ILE A 233 -20.37 10.03 4.94
CA ILE A 233 -19.91 10.79 3.78
C ILE A 233 -19.76 9.86 2.57
N LEU A 234 -19.09 8.71 2.75
CA LEU A 234 -18.89 7.74 1.68
C LEU A 234 -20.22 7.12 1.20
N LYS A 235 -21.16 6.79 2.09
CA LYS A 235 -22.47 6.24 1.71
C LYS A 235 -23.29 7.20 0.86
N ASN A 236 -23.12 8.51 1.05
CA ASN A 236 -23.80 9.53 0.24
C ASN A 236 -23.23 9.64 -1.18
N ARG A 237 -22.01 9.17 -1.40
CA ARG A 237 -21.25 9.32 -2.66
C ARG A 237 -21.00 8.01 -3.41
N PHE A 238 -21.22 6.87 -2.77
CA PHE A 238 -20.98 5.57 -3.37
C PHE A 238 -22.18 4.64 -3.22
N ARG A 239 -22.39 3.74 -4.17
CA ARG A 239 -23.49 2.76 -4.12
C ARG A 239 -23.29 1.75 -2.99
N LYS A 240 -22.05 1.36 -2.71
CA LYS A 240 -21.72 0.34 -1.71
C LYS A 240 -20.48 0.73 -0.93
N VAL A 241 -20.56 0.70 0.40
CA VAL A 241 -19.43 0.98 1.31
C VAL A 241 -19.28 -0.17 2.28
N LEU A 242 -18.11 -0.80 2.25
CA LEU A 242 -17.79 -2.01 3.01
C LEU A 242 -16.50 -1.79 3.80
N HIS A 243 -16.32 -2.56 4.87
CA HIS A 243 -15.05 -2.65 5.57
C HIS A 243 -14.51 -4.08 5.43
N PHE A 244 -13.20 -4.18 5.23
CA PHE A 244 -12.53 -5.45 5.11
C PHE A 244 -11.16 -5.41 5.80
N LYS A 245 -10.86 -6.46 6.54
CA LYS A 245 -9.52 -6.70 7.07
C LYS A 245 -8.88 -7.82 6.27
N PRO A 246 -7.89 -7.52 5.41
CA PRO A 246 -7.19 -8.56 4.65
C PRO A 246 -6.55 -9.61 5.56
N PRO A 247 -6.55 -10.89 5.20
CA PRO A 247 -5.85 -11.95 5.94
C PRO A 247 -4.36 -11.65 6.14
N SER A 248 -3.73 -10.98 5.19
CA SER A 248 -2.35 -10.52 5.30
C SER A 248 -2.14 -9.40 6.33
N SER A 249 -3.19 -8.69 6.78
CA SER A 249 -3.08 -7.77 7.92
C SER A 249 -2.81 -8.53 9.21
N ARG A 250 -1.92 -7.99 10.06
CA ARG A 250 -1.59 -8.65 11.34
C ARG A 250 -2.81 -8.76 12.23
N SER A 251 -2.94 -9.89 12.95
CA SER A 251 -4.07 -10.14 13.84
C SER A 251 -4.20 -9.11 14.96
N ASP A 252 -3.06 -8.65 15.49
CA ASP A 252 -2.95 -7.65 16.56
C ASP A 252 -3.11 -6.19 16.08
N SER A 253 -3.19 -5.96 14.76
CA SER A 253 -3.40 -4.64 14.18
C SER A 253 -4.89 -4.27 14.14
N SER A 254 -5.22 -3.03 14.53
CA SER A 254 -6.55 -2.43 14.33
C SER A 254 -6.81 -1.97 12.89
N GLU A 255 -5.84 -2.18 12.00
CA GLU A 255 -5.93 -1.81 10.59
C GLU A 255 -7.02 -2.61 9.88
N LYS A 256 -7.83 -1.90 9.13
CA LYS A 256 -8.78 -2.44 8.14
C LYS A 256 -8.87 -1.46 6.96
N PHE A 257 -9.57 -1.83 5.93
CA PHE A 257 -9.78 -0.99 4.75
C PHE A 257 -11.26 -0.70 4.57
N VAL A 258 -11.59 0.56 4.26
CA VAL A 258 -12.87 0.92 3.68
C VAL A 258 -12.78 0.70 2.17
N VAL A 259 -13.81 0.06 1.60
CA VAL A 259 -13.96 -0.18 0.16
C VAL A 259 -15.29 0.41 -0.26
N ALA A 260 -15.23 1.48 -1.04
CA ALA A 260 -16.38 2.22 -1.53
C ALA A 260 -16.47 2.04 -3.05
N LEU A 261 -17.52 1.38 -3.51
CA LEU A 261 -17.73 0.97 -4.89
C LEU A 261 -18.87 1.76 -5.53
N GLY A 262 -18.68 2.11 -6.80
CA GLY A 262 -19.73 2.77 -7.59
C GLY A 262 -19.91 4.22 -7.18
N TYR A 263 -18.95 5.08 -7.50
CA TYR A 263 -19.02 6.52 -7.25
C TYR A 263 -20.21 7.15 -7.98
N ARG A 264 -20.95 8.00 -7.28
CA ARG A 264 -22.08 8.77 -7.80
C ARG A 264 -21.78 10.26 -7.69
N ALA A 265 -22.03 11.01 -8.74
CA ALA A 265 -21.98 12.47 -8.65
C ALA A 265 -23.05 12.99 -7.70
N SER A 266 -22.82 14.18 -7.10
CA SER A 266 -23.80 14.82 -6.20
C SER A 266 -25.10 15.08 -6.97
N GLY A 267 -26.24 14.52 -6.51
CA GLY A 267 -27.55 14.75 -7.07
C GLY A 267 -28.24 13.56 -7.75
N GLU A 268 -27.56 12.43 -7.89
CA GLU A 268 -28.18 11.18 -8.35
C GLU A 268 -28.63 10.34 -7.14
N ASN A 269 -29.90 10.43 -6.77
CA ASN A 269 -30.58 9.53 -5.82
C ASN A 269 -31.20 8.36 -6.57
#